data_c619f536284515e9ec16db850433758f
#
_entry.id   c619f536284515e9ec16db850433758f
#
_cell.length_a   1.000
_cell.length_b   1.000
_cell.length_c   1.000
_cell.angle_alpha   90.00
_cell.angle_beta   90.00
_cell.angle_gamma   90.00
#
_symmetry.space_group_name_H-M   'P 1'
#
loop_
_entity.id
_entity.type
_entity.pdbx_description
1 polymer ?
#
loop_
_entity_poly.entity_id
_entity_poly.type
_entity_poly.pdbx_seq_one_letter_code
_entity_poly.pdbx_strand_id
1 'polypeptide(L)'
;MLDSLTYDQCVAQGVGPLVFPQRLAEGNCSPHENQQMKSVCLCTIQQQVQIRHIFEQAYAALEKAGIRAVVLKGVGLAALYDDPSQRAWSDIDLFVGKNQYHPACAVMRETFPKALKFDEELDHYKHYNLIADGVSIEVHRVSVGLVHPHDIRRYEPFETYGMAHACEMKYQDASFLVPEPTFNAFFVFLHAWEHMLSKGANARQLYDLTVLLHRYKDQVDQPRLKHYLQALCLMDVWQLFMAILVHHLELPQDEAPFYTPKVESRAEHLWQDLLAQRLVAPKANEPTPATNRFVRKWHTMRERMANADRINTYSPAYARHMRAAILLSGMKRLFAKDRHWE
;
A
#
# COMPACT_ATOMS: atom_id res chain seq x y z
N MET A 1 -2.54 21.65 1.60
CA MET A 1 -2.75 21.35 3.03
C MET A 1 -4.03 20.56 3.20
N LEU A 2 -4.04 19.57 4.08
CA LEU A 2 -5.24 18.74 4.34
C LEU A 2 -6.42 19.54 4.89
N ASP A 3 -6.14 20.65 5.58
CA ASP A 3 -7.17 21.52 6.18
C ASP A 3 -8.10 22.19 5.17
N SER A 4 -7.71 22.30 3.89
CA SER A 4 -8.58 22.83 2.84
C SER A 4 -9.58 21.83 2.27
N LEU A 5 -9.47 20.54 2.63
CA LEU A 5 -10.37 19.50 2.13
C LEU A 5 -11.77 19.63 2.76
N THR A 6 -12.82 19.36 2.00
CA THR A 6 -14.18 19.26 2.55
C THR A 6 -14.32 18.06 3.48
N TYR A 7 -15.41 17.99 4.27
CA TYR A 7 -15.71 16.83 5.10
C TYR A 7 -15.73 15.52 4.27
N ASP A 8 -16.47 15.53 3.15
CA ASP A 8 -16.60 14.36 2.27
C ASP A 8 -15.27 13.95 1.68
N GLN A 9 -14.42 14.90 1.29
CA GLN A 9 -13.07 14.63 0.83
C GLN A 9 -12.21 14.01 1.94
N CYS A 10 -12.25 14.54 3.16
CA CYS A 10 -11.51 13.97 4.29
C CYS A 10 -11.91 12.50 4.55
N VAL A 11 -13.22 12.19 4.50
CA VAL A 11 -13.72 10.82 4.66
C VAL A 11 -13.28 9.94 3.50
N ALA A 12 -13.50 10.37 2.26
CA ALA A 12 -13.14 9.60 1.06
C ALA A 12 -11.63 9.34 0.93
N GLN A 13 -10.81 10.30 1.39
CA GLN A 13 -9.35 10.21 1.36
C GLN A 13 -8.75 9.53 2.60
N GLY A 14 -9.60 9.11 3.56
CA GLY A 14 -9.17 8.41 4.78
C GLY A 14 -8.34 9.27 5.74
N VAL A 15 -8.42 10.61 5.61
CA VAL A 15 -7.67 11.56 6.45
C VAL A 15 -8.55 12.27 7.49
N GLY A 16 -9.81 11.88 7.61
CA GLY A 16 -10.72 12.45 8.61
C GLY A 16 -10.13 12.45 10.02
N PRO A 17 -9.62 11.33 10.56
CA PRO A 17 -9.00 11.31 11.89
C PRO A 17 -7.77 12.20 12.07
N LEU A 18 -7.09 12.58 10.98
CA LEU A 18 -5.97 13.54 11.02
C LEU A 18 -6.45 14.98 11.12
N VAL A 19 -7.52 15.32 10.39
CA VAL A 19 -7.99 16.72 10.20
C VAL A 19 -9.05 17.09 11.23
N PHE A 20 -9.97 16.20 11.53
CA PHE A 20 -11.15 16.52 12.35
C PHE A 20 -10.86 16.92 13.81
N PRO A 21 -9.86 16.36 14.52
CA PRO A 21 -9.55 16.80 15.87
C PRO A 21 -9.22 18.30 15.95
N GLN A 22 -8.43 18.82 15.01
CA GLN A 22 -8.10 20.25 14.95
C GLN A 22 -9.33 21.09 14.64
N ARG A 23 -10.14 20.72 13.63
CA ARG A 23 -11.38 21.46 13.28
C ARG A 23 -12.39 21.52 14.44
N LEU A 24 -12.49 20.42 15.20
CA LEU A 24 -13.33 20.34 16.39
C LEU A 24 -12.82 21.29 17.49
N ALA A 25 -11.49 21.43 17.65
CA ALA A 25 -10.89 22.33 18.61
C ALA A 25 -11.07 23.83 18.22
N GLU A 26 -11.07 24.14 16.93
CA GLU A 26 -11.31 25.51 16.41
C GLU A 26 -12.75 25.99 16.62
N GLY A 27 -13.71 25.08 16.75
CA GLY A 27 -15.10 25.40 17.10
C GLY A 27 -15.92 26.11 16.00
N ASN A 28 -15.43 26.13 14.77
CA ASN A 28 -16.04 26.89 13.65
C ASN A 28 -17.12 26.12 12.88
N CYS A 29 -17.47 24.90 13.32
CA CYS A 29 -18.39 24.01 12.65
C CYS A 29 -19.77 23.97 13.34
N SER A 30 -20.82 23.65 12.57
CA SER A 30 -22.15 23.48 13.11
C SER A 30 -22.21 22.29 14.09
N PRO A 31 -23.23 22.24 15.01
CA PRO A 31 -23.40 21.09 15.90
C PRO A 31 -23.53 19.74 15.17
N HIS A 32 -24.15 19.74 13.99
CA HIS A 32 -24.32 18.56 13.15
C HIS A 32 -22.98 18.08 12.58
N GLU A 33 -22.19 18.96 11.98
CA GLU A 33 -20.84 18.65 11.47
C GLU A 33 -19.91 18.18 12.58
N ASN A 34 -19.97 18.84 13.76
CA ASN A 34 -19.21 18.41 14.93
C ASN A 34 -19.55 16.98 15.35
N GLN A 35 -20.84 16.59 15.33
CA GLN A 35 -21.25 15.23 15.64
C GLN A 35 -20.76 14.23 14.61
N GLN A 36 -20.83 14.57 13.33
CA GLN A 36 -20.32 13.70 12.24
C GLN A 36 -18.81 13.47 12.35
N MET A 37 -18.02 14.52 12.54
CA MET A 37 -16.56 14.43 12.71
C MET A 37 -16.17 13.61 13.93
N LYS A 38 -16.82 13.85 15.08
CA LYS A 38 -16.64 13.03 16.30
C LYS A 38 -16.95 11.57 16.06
N SER A 39 -18.03 11.28 15.34
CA SER A 39 -18.42 9.90 15.00
C SER A 39 -17.34 9.20 14.19
N VAL A 40 -16.78 9.84 13.17
CA VAL A 40 -15.69 9.28 12.36
C VAL A 40 -14.45 8.98 13.22
N CYS A 41 -14.03 9.91 14.06
CA CYS A 41 -12.88 9.70 14.95
C CYS A 41 -13.12 8.55 15.94
N LEU A 42 -14.29 8.51 16.58
CA LEU A 42 -14.61 7.44 17.53
C LEU A 42 -14.73 6.07 16.88
N CYS A 43 -15.37 5.97 15.72
CA CYS A 43 -15.43 4.74 14.95
C CYS A 43 -14.04 4.24 14.55
N THR A 44 -13.15 5.15 14.15
CA THR A 44 -11.76 4.80 13.84
C THR A 44 -11.03 4.23 15.05
N ILE A 45 -11.15 4.89 16.22
CA ILE A 45 -10.53 4.41 17.46
C ILE A 45 -11.06 3.02 17.85
N GLN A 46 -12.39 2.83 17.81
CA GLN A 46 -13.02 1.54 18.11
C GLN A 46 -12.54 0.42 17.18
N GLN A 47 -12.46 0.71 15.89
CA GLN A 47 -11.96 -0.24 14.90
C GLN A 47 -10.49 -0.59 15.16
N GLN A 48 -9.66 0.39 15.49
CA GLN A 48 -8.23 0.15 15.81
C GLN A 48 -8.06 -0.73 17.04
N VAL A 49 -8.85 -0.54 18.10
CA VAL A 49 -8.80 -1.39 19.29
C VAL A 49 -9.10 -2.85 18.93
N GLN A 50 -10.13 -3.08 18.11
CA GLN A 50 -10.49 -4.42 17.65
C GLN A 50 -9.38 -5.04 16.79
N ILE A 51 -8.88 -4.31 15.79
CA ILE A 51 -7.84 -4.81 14.88
C ILE A 51 -6.56 -5.11 15.67
N ARG A 52 -6.18 -4.25 16.62
CA ARG A 52 -5.01 -4.47 17.48
C ARG A 52 -5.14 -5.76 18.27
N HIS A 53 -6.29 -6.02 18.88
CA HIS A 53 -6.51 -7.26 19.62
C HIS A 53 -6.31 -8.51 18.75
N ILE A 54 -6.84 -8.50 17.53
CA ILE A 54 -6.65 -9.59 16.56
C ILE A 54 -5.19 -9.68 16.11
N PHE A 55 -4.53 -8.53 15.89
CA PHE A 55 -3.10 -8.46 15.53
C PHE A 55 -2.22 -9.12 16.60
N GLU A 56 -2.41 -8.76 17.86
CA GLU A 56 -1.64 -9.31 18.99
C GLU A 56 -1.77 -10.84 19.07
N GLN A 57 -2.99 -11.37 18.90
CA GLN A 57 -3.23 -12.81 18.85
C GLN A 57 -2.53 -13.48 17.65
N ALA A 58 -2.65 -12.89 16.46
CA ALA A 58 -2.05 -13.41 15.23
C ALA A 58 -0.51 -13.42 15.33
N TYR A 59 0.07 -12.31 15.78
CA TYR A 59 1.52 -12.15 15.87
C TYR A 59 2.11 -13.11 16.92
N ALA A 60 1.52 -13.17 18.12
CA ALA A 60 1.94 -14.09 19.18
C ALA A 60 1.83 -15.57 18.77
N ALA A 61 0.80 -15.94 17.98
CA ALA A 61 0.67 -17.30 17.49
C ALA A 61 1.80 -17.68 16.52
N LEU A 62 2.22 -16.76 15.64
CA LEU A 62 3.35 -16.97 14.73
C LEU A 62 4.67 -17.07 15.51
N GLU A 63 4.91 -16.19 16.49
CA GLU A 63 6.10 -16.25 17.34
C GLU A 63 6.18 -17.57 18.10
N LYS A 64 5.08 -18.02 18.69
CA LYS A 64 4.99 -19.32 19.40
C LYS A 64 5.30 -20.50 18.49
N ALA A 65 4.96 -20.40 17.21
CA ALA A 65 5.26 -21.40 16.20
C ALA A 65 6.69 -21.29 15.61
N GLY A 66 7.51 -20.35 16.10
CA GLY A 66 8.86 -20.07 15.58
C GLY A 66 8.85 -19.46 14.16
N ILE A 67 7.75 -18.86 13.73
CA ILE A 67 7.60 -18.22 12.43
C ILE A 67 7.92 -16.74 12.57
N ARG A 68 8.95 -16.29 11.84
CA ARG A 68 9.33 -14.88 11.81
C ARG A 68 8.38 -14.09 10.90
N ALA A 69 7.58 -13.22 11.49
CA ALA A 69 6.68 -12.33 10.77
C ALA A 69 7.19 -10.88 10.80
N VAL A 70 7.05 -10.16 9.67
CA VAL A 70 7.33 -8.73 9.55
C VAL A 70 6.03 -8.00 9.22
N VAL A 71 5.69 -6.99 9.99
CA VAL A 71 4.47 -6.19 9.83
C VAL A 71 4.69 -5.16 8.73
N LEU A 72 3.95 -5.28 7.62
CA LEU A 72 4.19 -4.45 6.43
C LEU A 72 3.58 -3.04 6.54
N LYS A 73 2.38 -2.94 7.09
CA LYS A 73 1.58 -1.70 7.17
C LYS A 73 0.83 -1.65 8.51
N GLY A 74 -0.43 -1.21 8.48
CA GLY A 74 -1.32 -1.27 9.63
C GLY A 74 -0.71 -0.64 10.89
N VAL A 75 -0.55 -1.44 11.92
CA VAL A 75 0.00 -1.02 13.21
C VAL A 75 1.44 -0.52 13.09
N GLY A 76 2.26 -1.09 12.19
CA GLY A 76 3.65 -0.66 11.99
C GLY A 76 3.78 0.77 11.49
N LEU A 77 2.86 1.23 10.64
CA LEU A 77 2.82 2.62 10.22
C LEU A 77 2.10 3.52 11.25
N ALA A 78 1.06 3.02 11.90
CA ALA A 78 0.37 3.78 12.95
C ALA A 78 1.32 4.17 14.10
N ALA A 79 2.23 3.29 14.47
CA ALA A 79 3.24 3.54 15.49
C ALA A 79 4.20 4.70 15.18
N LEU A 80 4.27 5.15 13.92
CA LEU A 80 5.09 6.28 13.49
C LEU A 80 4.38 7.64 13.64
N TYR A 81 3.04 7.65 13.75
CA TYR A 81 2.25 8.88 13.91
C TYR A 81 2.44 9.46 15.31
N ASP A 82 2.35 10.78 15.46
CA ASP A 82 2.38 11.45 16.76
C ASP A 82 1.21 11.00 17.64
N ASP A 83 0.03 10.88 17.04
CA ASP A 83 -1.13 10.22 17.60
C ASP A 83 -1.54 9.03 16.72
N PRO A 84 -1.20 7.81 17.10
CA PRO A 84 -1.55 6.62 16.31
C PRO A 84 -3.04 6.44 16.06
N SER A 85 -3.92 7.02 16.89
CA SER A 85 -5.37 6.96 16.71
C SER A 85 -5.86 7.72 15.47
N GLN A 86 -5.04 8.61 14.94
CA GLN A 86 -5.33 9.38 13.72
C GLN A 86 -5.15 8.60 12.42
N ARG A 87 -4.48 7.43 12.47
CA ARG A 87 -4.31 6.61 11.28
C ARG A 87 -5.40 5.55 11.16
N ALA A 88 -6.34 5.73 10.25
CA ALA A 88 -7.31 4.67 9.90
C ALA A 88 -6.61 3.50 9.19
N TRP A 89 -6.90 2.26 9.62
CA TRP A 89 -6.44 1.02 8.99
C TRP A 89 -7.48 -0.09 9.17
N SER A 90 -7.49 -1.09 8.28
CA SER A 90 -8.57 -2.08 8.18
C SER A 90 -8.08 -3.52 8.10
N ASP A 91 -6.79 -3.71 7.85
CA ASP A 91 -6.17 -5.00 7.55
C ASP A 91 -4.88 -5.20 8.36
N ILE A 92 -4.53 -6.45 8.57
CA ILE A 92 -3.30 -6.90 9.24
C ILE A 92 -2.46 -7.60 8.17
N ASP A 93 -1.35 -6.99 7.77
CA ASP A 93 -0.44 -7.53 6.76
C ASP A 93 0.81 -8.12 7.41
N LEU A 94 0.96 -9.44 7.37
CA LEU A 94 2.06 -10.18 7.98
C LEU A 94 2.90 -10.86 6.89
N PHE A 95 4.11 -10.34 6.65
CA PHE A 95 5.06 -10.96 5.74
C PHE A 95 5.84 -12.06 6.45
N VAL A 96 5.78 -13.27 5.90
CA VAL A 96 6.49 -14.45 6.41
C VAL A 96 7.45 -15.04 5.37
N GLY A 97 7.39 -14.55 4.13
CA GLY A 97 8.19 -15.06 3.02
C GLY A 97 7.74 -16.44 2.50
N LYS A 98 8.33 -16.84 1.38
CA LYS A 98 7.92 -18.03 0.64
C LYS A 98 8.06 -19.33 1.46
N ASN A 99 9.14 -19.45 2.23
CA ASN A 99 9.48 -20.68 2.94
C ASN A 99 8.59 -20.96 4.16
N GLN A 100 8.10 -19.91 4.83
CA GLN A 100 7.26 -20.03 6.03
C GLN A 100 5.77 -19.81 5.74
N TYR A 101 5.40 -19.57 4.49
CA TYR A 101 4.05 -19.21 4.09
C TYR A 101 2.99 -20.26 4.46
N HIS A 102 3.11 -21.48 3.98
CA HIS A 102 2.13 -22.54 4.28
C HIS A 102 2.06 -22.88 5.78
N PRO A 103 3.19 -23.01 6.51
CA PRO A 103 3.15 -23.13 7.97
C PRO A 103 2.42 -21.97 8.65
N ALA A 104 2.66 -20.73 8.23
CA ALA A 104 1.99 -19.56 8.79
C ALA A 104 0.48 -19.56 8.50
N CYS A 105 0.07 -19.92 7.28
CA CYS A 105 -1.34 -20.07 6.95
C CYS A 105 -2.03 -21.12 7.83
N ALA A 106 -1.36 -22.24 8.11
CA ALA A 106 -1.89 -23.29 9.00
C ALA A 106 -2.07 -22.77 10.43
N VAL A 107 -1.06 -22.06 10.98
CA VAL A 107 -1.12 -21.43 12.31
C VAL A 107 -2.29 -20.43 12.38
N MET A 108 -2.47 -19.59 11.37
CA MET A 108 -3.59 -18.64 11.36
C MET A 108 -4.95 -19.33 11.33
N ARG A 109 -5.09 -20.39 10.55
CA ARG A 109 -6.33 -21.18 10.48
C ARG A 109 -6.67 -21.88 11.81
N GLU A 110 -5.66 -22.32 12.54
CA GLU A 110 -5.80 -22.93 13.87
C GLU A 110 -6.12 -21.86 14.94
N THR A 111 -5.42 -20.73 14.91
CA THR A 111 -5.63 -19.62 15.85
C THR A 111 -7.02 -19.01 15.73
N PHE A 112 -7.55 -18.92 14.51
CA PHE A 112 -8.86 -18.35 14.22
C PHE A 112 -9.80 -19.38 13.57
N PRO A 113 -10.28 -20.40 14.34
CA PRO A 113 -11.09 -21.50 13.76
C PRO A 113 -12.44 -21.04 13.21
N LYS A 114 -13.00 -19.93 13.73
CA LYS A 114 -14.26 -19.33 13.29
C LYS A 114 -14.11 -18.31 12.17
N ALA A 115 -12.88 -17.96 11.76
CA ALA A 115 -12.64 -17.00 10.69
C ALA A 115 -13.25 -17.49 9.37
N LEU A 116 -13.74 -16.54 8.58
CA LEU A 116 -14.05 -16.80 7.18
C LEU A 116 -12.75 -17.05 6.42
N LYS A 117 -12.63 -18.18 5.73
CA LYS A 117 -11.41 -18.64 5.06
C LYS A 117 -11.67 -18.72 3.56
N PHE A 118 -10.71 -18.24 2.78
CA PHE A 118 -10.74 -18.29 1.32
C PHE A 118 -9.74 -19.35 0.86
N ASP A 119 -10.14 -20.61 0.95
CA ASP A 119 -9.24 -21.76 0.70
C ASP A 119 -8.71 -21.80 -0.74
N GLU A 120 -9.44 -21.27 -1.71
CA GLU A 120 -9.01 -21.07 -3.09
C GLU A 120 -7.84 -20.08 -3.22
N GLU A 121 -7.64 -19.21 -2.22
CA GLU A 121 -6.54 -18.26 -2.19
C GLU A 121 -5.28 -18.79 -1.50
N LEU A 122 -5.30 -20.01 -0.93
CA LEU A 122 -4.16 -20.57 -0.21
C LEU A 122 -2.91 -20.69 -1.09
N ASP A 123 -3.09 -20.91 -2.38
CA ASP A 123 -2.01 -20.97 -3.38
C ASP A 123 -1.83 -19.67 -4.16
N HIS A 124 -2.54 -18.59 -3.74
CA HIS A 124 -2.38 -17.28 -4.38
C HIS A 124 -0.91 -16.83 -4.32
N TYR A 125 -0.45 -16.20 -5.40
CA TYR A 125 0.98 -15.87 -5.56
C TYR A 125 1.49 -14.82 -4.58
N LYS A 126 0.61 -14.00 -3.98
CA LYS A 126 0.98 -12.89 -3.11
C LYS A 126 0.71 -13.19 -1.64
N HIS A 127 -0.53 -13.43 -1.27
CA HIS A 127 -0.95 -13.63 0.12
C HIS A 127 -2.16 -14.57 0.22
N TYR A 128 -2.36 -15.12 1.41
CA TYR A 128 -3.58 -15.78 1.86
C TYR A 128 -4.37 -14.84 2.76
N ASN A 129 -5.66 -14.74 2.55
CA ASN A 129 -6.55 -13.91 3.33
C ASN A 129 -7.49 -14.75 4.19
N LEU A 130 -7.74 -14.30 5.43
CA LEU A 130 -8.80 -14.79 6.29
C LEU A 130 -9.42 -13.61 7.05
N ILE A 131 -10.72 -13.71 7.40
CA ILE A 131 -11.43 -12.66 8.13
C ILE A 131 -11.81 -13.20 9.50
N ALA A 132 -11.15 -12.68 10.56
CA ALA A 132 -11.40 -13.00 11.96
C ALA A 132 -12.16 -11.84 12.61
N ASP A 133 -13.36 -12.09 13.12
CA ASP A 133 -14.21 -11.09 13.77
C ASP A 133 -14.35 -9.78 12.96
N GLY A 134 -14.47 -9.90 11.63
CA GLY A 134 -14.59 -8.78 10.72
C GLY A 134 -13.28 -8.09 10.33
N VAL A 135 -12.12 -8.55 10.86
CA VAL A 135 -10.79 -8.03 10.55
C VAL A 135 -10.11 -8.92 9.52
N SER A 136 -9.61 -8.33 8.43
CA SER A 136 -8.83 -9.02 7.42
C SER A 136 -7.40 -9.26 7.90
N ILE A 137 -6.94 -10.51 7.83
CA ILE A 137 -5.55 -10.91 8.09
C ILE A 137 -4.97 -11.43 6.79
N GLU A 138 -3.95 -10.76 6.27
CA GLU A 138 -3.24 -11.15 5.05
C GLU A 138 -1.85 -11.73 5.41
N VAL A 139 -1.66 -13.02 5.16
CA VAL A 139 -0.36 -13.69 5.30
C VAL A 139 0.37 -13.60 3.98
N HIS A 140 1.46 -12.85 3.93
CA HIS A 140 2.18 -12.53 2.70
C HIS A 140 3.39 -13.44 2.48
N ARG A 141 3.50 -14.01 1.26
CA ARG A 141 4.72 -14.67 0.77
C ARG A 141 5.63 -13.73 -0.02
N VAL A 142 5.05 -12.68 -0.58
CA VAL A 142 5.73 -11.53 -1.21
C VAL A 142 5.00 -10.25 -0.78
N SER A 143 5.73 -9.16 -0.60
CA SER A 143 5.15 -7.91 -0.09
C SER A 143 4.33 -7.15 -1.12
N VAL A 144 4.70 -7.22 -2.41
CA VAL A 144 4.10 -6.48 -3.53
C VAL A 144 3.74 -7.42 -4.66
N GLY A 145 2.59 -7.20 -5.28
CA GLY A 145 2.05 -8.01 -6.37
C GLY A 145 2.55 -7.60 -7.76
N LEU A 146 3.86 -7.51 -7.97
CA LEU A 146 4.41 -7.20 -9.28
C LEU A 146 4.04 -8.26 -10.32
N VAL A 147 3.54 -7.81 -11.47
CA VAL A 147 3.04 -8.71 -12.52
C VAL A 147 4.12 -9.04 -13.55
N HIS A 148 5.13 -8.19 -13.68
CA HIS A 148 6.11 -8.33 -14.73
C HIS A 148 7.32 -9.15 -14.25
N PRO A 149 7.68 -10.29 -14.92
CA PRO A 149 8.75 -11.19 -14.44
C PRO A 149 10.13 -10.53 -14.30
N HIS A 150 10.41 -9.50 -15.08
CA HIS A 150 11.64 -8.73 -15.00
C HIS A 150 11.68 -7.85 -13.75
N ASP A 151 10.56 -7.20 -13.42
CA ASP A 151 10.45 -6.34 -12.24
C ASP A 151 10.43 -7.20 -10.96
N ILE A 152 9.77 -8.35 -10.98
CA ILE A 152 9.80 -9.33 -9.88
C ILE A 152 11.25 -9.72 -9.55
N ARG A 153 12.04 -10.10 -10.57
CA ARG A 153 13.44 -10.51 -10.38
C ARG A 153 14.33 -9.38 -9.86
N ARG A 154 14.02 -8.13 -10.19
CA ARG A 154 14.75 -6.96 -9.68
C ARG A 154 14.33 -6.59 -8.28
N TYR A 155 13.05 -6.76 -7.96
CA TYR A 155 12.48 -6.44 -6.66
C TYR A 155 12.86 -7.47 -5.57
N GLU A 156 12.92 -8.74 -5.90
CA GLU A 156 13.15 -9.85 -4.95
C GLU A 156 14.42 -9.66 -4.09
N PRO A 157 15.59 -9.22 -4.61
CA PRO A 157 16.75 -8.91 -3.78
C PRO A 157 16.51 -7.75 -2.80
N PHE A 158 15.72 -6.76 -3.19
CA PHE A 158 15.39 -5.60 -2.33
C PHE A 158 14.47 -6.03 -1.18
N GLU A 159 13.44 -6.79 -1.46
CA GLU A 159 12.55 -7.38 -0.47
C GLU A 159 13.33 -8.29 0.49
N THR A 160 14.16 -9.17 -0.03
CA THR A 160 15.00 -10.08 0.76
C THR A 160 15.89 -9.30 1.73
N TYR A 161 16.56 -8.25 1.26
CA TYR A 161 17.38 -7.39 2.10
C TYR A 161 16.54 -6.69 3.19
N GLY A 162 15.48 -6.00 2.79
CA GLY A 162 14.64 -5.22 3.70
C GLY A 162 13.98 -6.06 4.80
N MET A 163 13.59 -7.29 4.46
CA MET A 163 12.97 -8.22 5.42
C MET A 163 14.03 -8.91 6.31
N ALA A 164 15.21 -9.22 5.79
CA ALA A 164 16.30 -9.79 6.58
C ALA A 164 16.80 -8.81 7.65
N HIS A 165 16.83 -7.50 7.32
CA HIS A 165 17.26 -6.42 8.21
C HIS A 165 16.08 -5.69 8.88
N ALA A 166 14.92 -6.35 8.99
CA ALA A 166 13.76 -5.80 9.69
C ALA A 166 14.11 -5.34 11.11
N CYS A 167 13.56 -4.20 11.48
CA CYS A 167 13.83 -3.54 12.76
C CYS A 167 12.72 -3.84 13.76
N GLU A 168 13.07 -3.93 15.04
CA GLU A 168 12.09 -4.00 16.11
C GLU A 168 11.39 -2.66 16.29
N MET A 169 10.06 -2.69 16.40
CA MET A 169 9.22 -1.57 16.71
C MET A 169 8.38 -1.87 17.94
N LYS A 170 8.26 -0.88 18.83
CA LYS A 170 7.40 -0.93 19.99
C LYS A 170 6.18 -0.05 19.80
N TYR A 171 5.02 -0.58 20.07
CA TYR A 171 3.77 0.14 20.05
C TYR A 171 2.92 -0.29 21.24
N GLN A 172 2.73 0.60 22.22
CA GLN A 172 2.16 0.29 23.52
C GLN A 172 2.93 -0.88 24.17
N ASP A 173 2.24 -1.97 24.54
CA ASP A 173 2.84 -3.14 25.17
C ASP A 173 3.33 -4.21 24.17
N ALA A 174 3.09 -4.01 22.87
CA ALA A 174 3.50 -4.93 21.83
C ALA A 174 4.87 -4.56 21.22
N SER A 175 5.68 -5.58 20.93
CA SER A 175 6.91 -5.48 20.16
C SER A 175 6.80 -6.38 18.94
N PHE A 176 7.17 -5.87 17.76
CA PHE A 176 7.09 -6.60 16.50
C PHE A 176 8.11 -6.07 15.49
N LEU A 177 8.35 -6.84 14.43
CA LEU A 177 9.28 -6.47 13.38
C LEU A 177 8.57 -5.66 12.30
N VAL A 178 9.23 -4.59 11.81
CA VAL A 178 8.87 -3.82 10.61
C VAL A 178 10.01 -3.86 9.60
N PRO A 179 9.77 -3.64 8.30
CA PRO A 179 10.83 -3.64 7.31
C PRO A 179 11.93 -2.61 7.61
N GLU A 180 13.15 -2.87 7.14
CA GLU A 180 14.27 -1.92 7.22
C GLU A 180 13.85 -0.55 6.63
N PRO A 181 14.23 0.59 7.24
CA PRO A 181 13.70 1.92 6.92
C PRO A 181 13.73 2.30 5.44
N THR A 182 14.82 2.02 4.72
CA THR A 182 14.95 2.33 3.29
C THR A 182 14.01 1.50 2.44
N PHE A 183 13.96 0.20 2.74
CA PHE A 183 13.03 -0.70 2.05
C PHE A 183 11.58 -0.36 2.41
N ASN A 184 11.30 -0.01 3.66
CA ASN A 184 9.95 0.37 4.09
C ASN A 184 9.45 1.62 3.35
N ALA A 185 10.29 2.65 3.20
CA ALA A 185 9.96 3.84 2.41
C ALA A 185 9.65 3.47 0.94
N PHE A 186 10.47 2.63 0.35
CA PHE A 186 10.27 2.14 -1.01
C PHE A 186 9.00 1.28 -1.14
N PHE A 187 8.75 0.40 -0.19
CA PHE A 187 7.57 -0.48 -0.16
C PHE A 187 6.27 0.33 -0.01
N VAL A 188 6.20 1.27 0.94
CA VAL A 188 5.00 2.10 1.18
C VAL A 188 4.69 2.95 -0.05
N PHE A 189 5.71 3.55 -0.66
CA PHE A 189 5.57 4.26 -1.94
C PHE A 189 5.04 3.34 -3.05
N LEU A 190 5.67 2.19 -3.26
CA LEU A 190 5.30 1.26 -4.33
C LEU A 190 3.88 0.73 -4.13
N HIS A 191 3.49 0.44 -2.90
CA HIS A 191 2.15 0.02 -2.55
C HIS A 191 1.09 1.10 -2.86
N ALA A 192 1.36 2.37 -2.50
CA ALA A 192 0.47 3.47 -2.84
C ALA A 192 0.37 3.65 -4.36
N TRP A 193 1.49 3.51 -5.08
CA TRP A 193 1.51 3.57 -6.54
C TRP A 193 0.73 2.44 -7.19
N GLU A 194 0.87 1.19 -6.73
CA GLU A 194 0.06 0.06 -7.21
C GLU A 194 -1.44 0.30 -7.01
N HIS A 195 -1.83 0.88 -5.86
CA HIS A 195 -3.23 1.24 -5.62
C HIS A 195 -3.72 2.30 -6.63
N MET A 196 -2.93 3.33 -6.90
CA MET A 196 -3.25 4.33 -7.94
C MET A 196 -3.47 3.69 -9.31
N LEU A 197 -2.74 2.64 -9.63
CA LEU A 197 -2.84 1.94 -10.91
C LEU A 197 -4.04 1.00 -11.01
N SER A 198 -4.60 0.55 -9.89
CA SER A 198 -5.59 -0.54 -9.86
C SER A 198 -6.92 -0.14 -9.23
N LYS A 199 -6.92 0.16 -7.95
CA LYS A 199 -8.13 0.35 -7.14
C LYS A 199 -8.42 1.82 -6.79
N GLY A 200 -7.49 2.70 -7.11
CA GLY A 200 -7.40 4.05 -6.58
C GLY A 200 -6.61 4.09 -5.26
N ALA A 201 -5.76 5.11 -5.11
CA ALA A 201 -5.12 5.45 -3.85
C ALA A 201 -5.89 6.57 -3.15
N ASN A 202 -5.55 6.81 -1.90
CA ASN A 202 -6.08 7.93 -1.13
C ASN A 202 -4.94 8.73 -0.46
N ALA A 203 -5.25 9.95 -0.02
CA ALA A 203 -4.28 10.86 0.58
C ALA A 203 -3.62 10.26 1.84
N ARG A 204 -4.33 9.41 2.61
CA ARG A 204 -3.76 8.71 3.77
C ARG A 204 -2.56 7.85 3.40
N GLN A 205 -2.60 7.16 2.26
CA GLN A 205 -1.46 6.32 1.84
C GLN A 205 -0.22 7.16 1.49
N LEU A 206 -0.42 8.37 0.98
CA LEU A 206 0.67 9.32 0.76
C LEU A 206 1.15 9.92 2.09
N TYR A 207 0.23 10.21 3.01
CA TYR A 207 0.57 10.70 4.34
C TYR A 207 1.34 9.66 5.17
N ASP A 208 1.05 8.36 5.01
CA ASP A 208 1.86 7.27 5.58
C ASP A 208 3.34 7.40 5.16
N LEU A 209 3.59 7.73 3.88
CA LEU A 209 4.96 7.93 3.39
C LEU A 209 5.58 9.22 3.94
N THR A 210 4.80 10.30 4.11
CA THR A 210 5.25 11.53 4.76
C THR A 210 5.77 11.24 6.17
N VAL A 211 4.95 10.61 6.98
CA VAL A 211 5.30 10.29 8.38
C VAL A 211 6.52 9.38 8.44
N LEU A 212 6.59 8.37 7.57
CA LEU A 212 7.72 7.44 7.52
C LEU A 212 9.03 8.16 7.16
N LEU A 213 9.03 8.99 6.11
CA LEU A 213 10.22 9.75 5.72
C LEU A 213 10.67 10.73 6.80
N HIS A 214 9.75 11.41 7.46
CA HIS A 214 10.04 12.29 8.57
C HIS A 214 10.70 11.54 9.76
N ARG A 215 10.12 10.42 10.17
CA ARG A 215 10.62 9.61 11.31
C ARG A 215 11.95 8.94 11.03
N TYR A 216 12.19 8.53 9.79
CA TYR A 216 13.39 7.81 9.38
C TYR A 216 14.34 8.61 8.51
N LYS A 217 14.27 9.96 8.50
CA LYS A 217 15.06 10.84 7.65
C LYS A 217 16.57 10.53 7.67
N ASP A 218 17.10 10.24 8.86
CA ASP A 218 18.53 9.95 9.07
C ASP A 218 18.88 8.45 8.86
N GLN A 219 17.90 7.59 8.64
CA GLN A 219 18.06 6.14 8.49
C GLN A 219 17.80 5.66 7.05
N VAL A 220 17.18 6.49 6.21
CA VAL A 220 16.96 6.16 4.80
C VAL A 220 18.28 6.29 4.04
N ASP A 221 18.83 5.16 3.59
CA ASP A 221 20.02 5.09 2.71
C ASP A 221 19.64 5.58 1.31
N GLN A 222 19.92 6.85 1.02
CA GLN A 222 19.56 7.48 -0.25
C GLN A 222 20.22 6.79 -1.47
N PRO A 223 21.50 6.40 -1.48
CA PRO A 223 22.11 5.61 -2.55
C PRO A 223 21.33 4.32 -2.85
N ARG A 224 20.95 3.56 -1.83
CA ARG A 224 20.18 2.32 -1.96
C ARG A 224 18.77 2.58 -2.47
N LEU A 225 18.06 3.57 -1.92
CA LEU A 225 16.77 3.99 -2.40
C LEU A 225 16.80 4.39 -3.87
N LYS A 226 17.81 5.17 -4.27
CA LYS A 226 18.03 5.54 -5.67
C LYS A 226 18.19 4.32 -6.58
N HIS A 227 18.97 3.33 -6.12
CA HIS A 227 19.15 2.09 -6.84
C HIS A 227 17.81 1.34 -7.04
N TYR A 228 16.98 1.22 -6.00
CA TYR A 228 15.66 0.59 -6.09
C TYR A 228 14.75 1.30 -7.10
N LEU A 229 14.67 2.62 -7.00
CA LEU A 229 13.84 3.44 -7.89
C LEU A 229 14.29 3.35 -9.35
N GLN A 230 15.59 3.37 -9.61
CA GLN A 230 16.14 3.26 -10.96
C GLN A 230 15.96 1.86 -11.56
N ALA A 231 16.13 0.81 -10.74
CA ALA A 231 15.97 -0.57 -11.19
C ALA A 231 14.57 -0.86 -11.71
N LEU A 232 13.52 -0.23 -11.14
CA LEU A 232 12.12 -0.40 -11.56
C LEU A 232 11.59 0.77 -12.39
N CYS A 233 12.45 1.68 -12.87
CA CYS A 233 12.07 2.87 -13.65
C CYS A 233 11.07 3.80 -12.93
N LEU A 234 11.14 3.88 -11.60
CA LEU A 234 10.19 4.58 -10.74
C LEU A 234 10.66 5.96 -10.27
N MET A 235 11.87 6.42 -10.64
CA MET A 235 12.44 7.69 -10.15
C MET A 235 11.52 8.89 -10.45
N ASP A 236 10.98 8.98 -11.66
CA ASP A 236 10.08 10.07 -12.06
C ASP A 236 8.76 10.05 -11.25
N VAL A 237 8.22 8.86 -10.97
CA VAL A 237 7.02 8.70 -10.12
C VAL A 237 7.32 9.05 -8.67
N TRP A 238 8.47 8.64 -8.15
CA TRP A 238 8.91 9.02 -6.80
C TRP A 238 8.99 10.53 -6.65
N GLN A 239 9.57 11.22 -7.63
CA GLN A 239 9.68 12.68 -7.61
C GLN A 239 8.31 13.38 -7.61
N LEU A 240 7.31 12.82 -8.34
CA LEU A 240 5.92 13.31 -8.25
C LEU A 240 5.35 13.18 -6.84
N PHE A 241 5.57 12.03 -6.20
CA PHE A 241 5.16 11.83 -4.81
C PHE A 241 5.84 12.83 -3.90
N MET A 242 7.18 12.97 -3.98
CA MET A 242 7.91 13.94 -3.14
C MET A 242 7.38 15.36 -3.29
N ALA A 243 7.03 15.80 -4.50
CA ALA A 243 6.43 17.10 -4.71
C ALA A 243 5.04 17.21 -4.05
N ILE A 244 4.20 16.17 -4.13
CA ILE A 244 2.91 16.13 -3.41
C ILE A 244 3.13 16.18 -1.89
N LEU A 245 4.06 15.37 -1.35
CA LEU A 245 4.31 15.33 0.09
C LEU A 245 4.78 16.69 0.62
N VAL A 246 5.64 17.38 -0.11
CA VAL A 246 6.16 18.71 0.28
C VAL A 246 5.06 19.76 0.21
N HIS A 247 4.28 19.81 -0.88
CA HIS A 247 3.34 20.93 -1.10
C HIS A 247 1.98 20.74 -0.41
N HIS A 248 1.55 19.47 -0.19
CA HIS A 248 0.19 19.20 0.30
C HIS A 248 0.16 18.45 1.64
N LEU A 249 1.25 17.75 2.01
CA LEU A 249 1.28 16.87 3.19
C LEU A 249 2.39 17.27 4.19
N GLU A 250 2.94 18.48 4.06
CA GLU A 250 3.82 19.13 5.04
C GLU A 250 5.15 18.42 5.31
N LEU A 251 5.63 17.56 4.37
CA LEU A 251 6.97 17.03 4.47
C LEU A 251 8.00 18.15 4.27
N PRO A 252 8.94 18.40 5.21
CA PRO A 252 10.03 19.34 4.96
C PRO A 252 10.80 18.98 3.69
N GLN A 253 11.11 19.97 2.86
CA GLN A 253 11.73 19.71 1.55
C GLN A 253 13.09 19.03 1.65
N ASP A 254 13.86 19.32 2.70
CA ASP A 254 15.16 18.68 2.99
C ASP A 254 15.02 17.22 3.46
N GLU A 255 13.83 16.79 3.87
CA GLU A 255 13.50 15.41 4.22
C GLU A 255 12.88 14.63 3.04
N ALA A 256 12.70 15.26 1.88
CA ALA A 256 12.13 14.66 0.67
C ALA A 256 13.24 14.17 -0.30
N PRO A 257 13.67 12.89 -0.25
CA PRO A 257 14.77 12.40 -1.08
C PRO A 257 14.47 12.56 -2.56
N PHE A 258 15.41 13.15 -3.31
CA PHE A 258 15.32 13.38 -4.77
C PHE A 258 14.17 14.29 -5.21
N TYR A 259 13.60 15.10 -4.31
CA TYR A 259 12.67 16.14 -4.68
C TYR A 259 13.25 17.03 -5.79
N THR A 260 12.40 17.47 -6.69
CA THR A 260 12.76 18.42 -7.75
C THR A 260 11.54 19.27 -8.16
N PRO A 261 11.71 20.60 -8.31
CA PRO A 261 10.61 21.46 -8.75
C PRO A 261 10.17 21.22 -10.19
N LYS A 262 10.95 20.51 -10.98
CA LYS A 262 10.64 20.23 -12.40
C LYS A 262 9.36 19.43 -12.62
N VAL A 263 8.87 18.73 -11.60
CA VAL A 263 7.68 17.88 -11.71
C VAL A 263 6.44 18.46 -11.02
N GLU A 264 6.53 19.62 -10.37
CA GLU A 264 5.45 20.20 -9.54
C GLU A 264 4.12 20.33 -10.29
N SER A 265 4.13 20.85 -11.51
CA SER A 265 2.89 20.98 -12.30
C SER A 265 2.21 19.63 -12.57
N ARG A 266 3.01 18.57 -12.82
CA ARG A 266 2.47 17.21 -13.01
C ARG A 266 2.03 16.60 -11.66
N ALA A 267 2.74 16.91 -10.60
CA ALA A 267 2.41 16.47 -9.25
C ALA A 267 1.10 17.10 -8.76
N GLU A 268 0.90 18.40 -9.02
CA GLU A 268 -0.38 19.08 -8.74
C GLU A 268 -1.55 18.44 -9.50
N HIS A 269 -1.36 18.15 -10.78
CA HIS A 269 -2.38 17.47 -11.57
C HIS A 269 -2.71 16.08 -11.01
N LEU A 270 -1.68 15.30 -10.63
CA LEU A 270 -1.85 13.99 -10.00
C LEU A 270 -2.61 14.10 -8.67
N TRP A 271 -2.29 15.11 -7.85
CA TRP A 271 -2.97 15.36 -6.59
C TRP A 271 -4.45 15.70 -6.78
N GLN A 272 -4.78 16.59 -7.71
CA GLN A 272 -6.16 16.94 -8.03
C GLN A 272 -6.97 15.75 -8.55
N ASP A 273 -6.37 14.90 -9.36
CA ASP A 273 -7.03 13.70 -9.86
C ASP A 273 -7.20 12.62 -8.77
N LEU A 274 -6.27 12.55 -7.80
CA LEU A 274 -6.41 11.71 -6.63
C LEU A 274 -7.60 12.17 -5.76
N LEU A 275 -7.68 13.45 -5.43
CA LEU A 275 -8.77 14.02 -4.63
C LEU A 275 -10.12 13.86 -5.31
N ALA A 276 -10.17 13.99 -6.63
CA ALA A 276 -11.37 13.82 -7.44
C ALA A 276 -11.72 12.34 -7.73
N GLN A 277 -10.93 11.38 -7.19
CA GLN A 277 -11.08 9.93 -7.45
C GLN A 277 -11.06 9.54 -8.94
N ARG A 278 -10.41 10.35 -9.79
CA ARG A 278 -10.30 10.10 -11.24
C ARG A 278 -9.26 9.04 -11.60
N LEU A 279 -8.42 8.65 -10.64
CA LEU A 279 -7.38 7.63 -10.83
C LEU A 279 -7.92 6.20 -10.82
N VAL A 280 -9.16 6.02 -10.37
CA VAL A 280 -9.83 4.72 -10.40
C VAL A 280 -10.12 4.33 -11.84
N ALA A 281 -9.59 3.18 -12.28
CA ALA A 281 -9.96 2.64 -13.58
C ALA A 281 -11.47 2.38 -13.60
N PRO A 282 -12.20 2.77 -14.67
CA PRO A 282 -13.56 2.30 -14.85
C PRO A 282 -13.54 0.78 -14.77
N LYS A 283 -14.42 0.17 -13.95
CA LYS A 283 -14.58 -1.29 -13.95
C LYS A 283 -14.98 -1.69 -15.36
N ALA A 284 -14.04 -2.27 -16.09
CA ALA A 284 -14.37 -2.89 -17.36
C ALA A 284 -15.38 -4.01 -17.07
N ASN A 285 -16.33 -4.21 -17.98
CA ASN A 285 -17.24 -5.36 -17.91
C ASN A 285 -16.37 -6.61 -17.87
N GLU A 286 -16.33 -7.29 -16.72
CA GLU A 286 -15.56 -8.52 -16.58
C GLU A 286 -16.05 -9.52 -17.64
N PRO A 287 -15.15 -10.12 -18.42
CA PRO A 287 -15.54 -11.14 -19.37
C PRO A 287 -16.20 -12.29 -18.62
N THR A 288 -17.40 -12.70 -19.08
CA THR A 288 -18.13 -13.80 -18.46
C THR A 288 -17.26 -15.07 -18.43
N PRO A 289 -17.47 -15.99 -17.47
CA PRO A 289 -16.69 -17.25 -17.36
C PRO A 289 -16.66 -18.06 -18.67
N ALA A 290 -17.70 -17.95 -19.51
CA ALA A 290 -17.78 -18.58 -20.84
C ALA A 290 -16.91 -17.91 -21.92
N THR A 291 -16.24 -16.79 -21.63
CA THR A 291 -15.47 -16.06 -22.63
C THR A 291 -14.21 -16.82 -23.03
N ASN A 292 -13.94 -16.94 -24.34
CA ASN A 292 -12.75 -17.59 -24.88
C ASN A 292 -11.46 -17.01 -24.25
N ARG A 293 -10.51 -17.90 -23.90
CA ARG A 293 -9.21 -17.57 -23.28
C ARG A 293 -8.44 -16.46 -24.03
N PHE A 294 -8.48 -16.47 -25.38
CA PHE A 294 -7.85 -15.41 -26.19
C PHE A 294 -8.52 -14.06 -25.96
N VAL A 295 -9.84 -14.02 -25.87
CA VAL A 295 -10.60 -12.79 -25.63
C VAL A 295 -10.29 -12.24 -24.24
N ARG A 296 -10.21 -13.09 -23.21
CA ARG A 296 -9.79 -12.66 -21.85
C ARG A 296 -8.39 -12.10 -21.83
N LYS A 297 -7.41 -12.79 -22.45
CA LYS A 297 -6.02 -12.30 -22.55
C LYS A 297 -5.93 -10.97 -23.31
N TRP A 298 -6.68 -10.84 -24.40
CA TRP A 298 -6.76 -9.59 -25.16
C TRP A 298 -7.35 -8.46 -24.32
N HIS A 299 -8.43 -8.73 -23.60
CA HIS A 299 -9.08 -7.76 -22.71
C HIS A 299 -8.12 -7.28 -21.62
N THR A 300 -7.46 -8.18 -20.90
CA THR A 300 -6.45 -7.84 -19.89
C THR A 300 -5.29 -7.02 -20.48
N MET A 301 -4.82 -7.37 -21.67
CA MET A 301 -3.76 -6.60 -22.36
C MET A 301 -4.23 -5.19 -22.70
N ARG A 302 -5.45 -5.05 -23.22
CA ARG A 302 -6.04 -3.75 -23.55
C ARG A 302 -6.21 -2.86 -22.33
N GLU A 303 -6.69 -3.40 -21.22
CA GLU A 303 -6.80 -2.67 -19.95
C GLU A 303 -5.45 -2.19 -19.43
N ARG A 304 -4.43 -3.05 -19.47
CA ARG A 304 -3.07 -2.68 -19.06
C ARG A 304 -2.48 -1.59 -19.98
N MET A 305 -2.74 -1.64 -21.27
CA MET A 305 -2.30 -0.59 -22.20
C MET A 305 -3.03 0.73 -21.92
N ALA A 306 -4.34 0.70 -21.67
CA ALA A 306 -5.12 1.88 -21.27
C ALA A 306 -4.61 2.50 -19.95
N ASN A 307 -4.20 1.67 -19.00
CA ASN A 307 -3.55 2.14 -17.79
C ASN A 307 -2.21 2.82 -18.10
N ALA A 308 -1.38 2.23 -18.96
CA ALA A 308 -0.13 2.86 -19.37
C ALA A 308 -0.35 4.20 -20.08
N ASP A 309 -1.45 4.35 -20.84
CA ASP A 309 -1.82 5.61 -21.50
C ASP A 309 -2.24 6.67 -20.49
N ARG A 310 -3.00 6.32 -19.45
CA ARG A 310 -3.33 7.25 -18.35
C ARG A 310 -2.08 7.72 -17.61
N ILE A 311 -1.18 6.79 -17.29
CA ILE A 311 0.05 7.10 -16.56
C ILE A 311 0.97 8.00 -17.38
N ASN A 312 0.90 7.95 -18.70
CA ASN A 312 1.72 8.78 -19.58
C ASN A 312 1.53 10.28 -19.32
N THR A 313 0.38 10.69 -18.81
CA THR A 313 0.10 12.10 -18.42
C THR A 313 1.00 12.52 -17.24
N TYR A 314 1.26 11.62 -16.31
CA TYR A 314 2.03 11.91 -15.09
C TYR A 314 3.50 11.51 -15.23
N SER A 315 3.79 10.31 -15.73
CA SER A 315 5.14 9.78 -15.90
C SER A 315 5.33 9.09 -17.25
N PRO A 316 5.74 9.84 -18.30
CA PRO A 316 6.03 9.26 -19.62
C PRO A 316 7.12 8.18 -19.58
N ALA A 317 8.10 8.31 -18.66
CA ALA A 317 9.18 7.33 -18.51
C ALA A 317 8.63 5.98 -18.01
N TYR A 318 7.81 5.99 -16.96
CA TYR A 318 7.20 4.78 -16.43
C TYR A 318 6.15 4.17 -17.38
N ALA A 319 5.37 5.02 -18.08
CA ALA A 319 4.43 4.55 -19.10
C ALA A 319 5.13 3.77 -20.23
N ARG A 320 6.29 4.25 -20.70
CA ARG A 320 7.11 3.52 -21.68
C ARG A 320 7.61 2.18 -21.14
N HIS A 321 8.08 2.16 -19.90
CA HIS A 321 8.48 0.92 -19.22
C HIS A 321 7.31 -0.08 -19.16
N MET A 322 6.13 0.35 -18.72
CA MET A 322 4.93 -0.49 -18.67
C MET A 322 4.55 -1.05 -20.03
N ARG A 323 4.51 -0.22 -21.08
CA ARG A 323 4.17 -0.67 -22.44
C ARG A 323 5.15 -1.74 -22.93
N ALA A 324 6.46 -1.51 -22.76
CA ALA A 324 7.48 -2.49 -23.10
C ALA A 324 7.29 -3.80 -22.33
N ALA A 325 7.02 -3.70 -21.04
CA ALA A 325 6.76 -4.83 -20.16
C ALA A 325 5.53 -5.65 -20.60
N ILE A 326 4.42 -4.99 -20.95
CA ILE A 326 3.19 -5.62 -21.44
C ILE A 326 3.45 -6.37 -22.75
N LEU A 327 4.14 -5.74 -23.70
CA LEU A 327 4.46 -6.35 -25.01
C LEU A 327 5.37 -7.59 -24.84
N LEU A 328 6.44 -7.49 -24.04
CA LEU A 328 7.36 -8.60 -23.79
C LEU A 328 6.69 -9.77 -23.07
N SER A 329 5.82 -9.49 -22.09
CA SER A 329 5.07 -10.52 -21.38
C SER A 329 4.00 -11.16 -22.25
N GLY A 330 3.34 -10.37 -23.11
CA GLY A 330 2.36 -10.85 -24.11
C GLY A 330 2.98 -11.84 -25.09
N MET A 331 4.12 -11.48 -25.66
CA MET A 331 4.86 -12.39 -26.58
C MET A 331 5.26 -13.69 -25.90
N LYS A 332 5.84 -13.65 -24.72
CA LYS A 332 6.23 -14.88 -23.98
C LYS A 332 5.04 -15.77 -23.67
N ARG A 333 3.87 -15.21 -23.33
CA ARG A 333 2.64 -15.96 -23.02
C ARG A 333 1.95 -16.54 -24.27
N LEU A 334 2.18 -15.99 -25.45
CA LEU A 334 1.72 -16.61 -26.71
C LEU A 334 2.46 -17.90 -27.02
N PHE A 335 3.73 -18.01 -26.63
CA PHE A 335 4.60 -19.17 -26.90
C PHE A 335 4.78 -20.13 -25.71
N ALA A 336 4.31 -19.78 -24.51
CA ALA A 336 4.39 -20.65 -23.35
C ALA A 336 3.20 -21.63 -23.31
N LYS A 337 3.47 -22.93 -23.36
CA LYS A 337 2.53 -23.99 -22.94
C LYS A 337 2.26 -23.81 -21.44
N ASP A 338 0.99 -23.84 -21.11
CA ASP A 338 0.42 -23.65 -19.78
C ASP A 338 1.30 -24.02 -18.59
N ARG A 339 1.62 -23.02 -17.77
CA ARG A 339 1.85 -23.22 -16.33
C ARG A 339 0.98 -22.18 -15.61
N HIS A 340 0.18 -22.68 -14.69
CA HIS A 340 -0.80 -21.96 -13.90
C HIS A 340 -0.21 -20.68 -13.28
N TRP A 341 -0.68 -19.51 -13.75
CA TRP A 341 -0.58 -18.24 -13.09
C TRP A 341 -1.95 -17.57 -13.30
N GLU A 342 -2.92 -17.99 -12.51
CA GLU A 342 -4.13 -17.21 -12.24
C GLU A 342 -3.94 -16.38 -10.99
#